data_d3d1a820b21316f39764d5d218b6ba4c
#
_entry.id   d3d1a820b21316f39764d5d218b6ba4c
#
_cell.length_a   1.000
_cell.length_b   1.000
_cell.length_c   1.000
_cell.angle_alpha   90.00
_cell.angle_beta   90.00
_cell.angle_gamma   90.00
#
_symmetry.space_group_name_H-M   'P 1'
#
loop_
_entity.id
_entity.type
_entity.pdbx_description
1 polymer ?
#
loop_
_entity_poly.entity_id
_entity_poly.type
_entity_poly.pdbx_seq_one_letter_code
_entity_poly.pdbx_strand_id
1 'polypeptide(L)'
;EGMDPRKFLRLAVLGLDDQIAGHPWVWMCSMCMRCTHACPMGINIGAMVYEARNLWPRDQRPKGILGSCDMALRNSSGSAMGISEDDFEWVIEDILEEVRETQPAWKELQAPVDKKGAYYFLSQNSREPGIEPEEMAPLWKILHIAGVDWTYSKRGWGGENYCMFLADDQSWEKVTRNTIESAMELGCKVYLDRKSVV
;
A
#
# COMPACT_ATOMS: atom_id res chain seq x y z
N GLU A 1 -4.26 23.13 16.17
CA GLU A 1 -4.13 22.39 17.41
C GLU A 1 -4.10 20.90 17.09
N GLY A 2 -3.04 20.22 17.56
CA GLY A 2 -2.69 18.89 17.10
C GLY A 2 -3.63 17.78 17.56
N MET A 3 -3.46 16.64 16.95
CA MET A 3 -4.11 15.38 17.30
C MET A 3 -3.70 14.95 18.72
N ASP A 4 -4.69 14.65 19.59
CA ASP A 4 -4.47 14.14 20.94
C ASP A 4 -5.21 12.81 21.16
N PRO A 5 -4.52 11.66 21.09
CA PRO A 5 -5.11 10.35 21.31
C PRO A 5 -5.78 10.19 22.69
N ARG A 6 -5.26 10.87 23.72
CA ARG A 6 -5.84 10.81 25.07
C ARG A 6 -7.18 11.54 25.14
N LYS A 7 -7.28 12.67 24.46
CA LYS A 7 -8.55 13.42 24.37
C LYS A 7 -9.60 12.59 23.65
N PHE A 8 -9.22 11.92 22.57
CA PHE A 8 -10.10 11.00 21.86
C PHE A 8 -10.63 9.88 22.73
N LEU A 9 -9.74 9.19 23.45
CA LEU A 9 -10.13 8.15 24.39
C LEU A 9 -11.09 8.67 25.46
N ARG A 10 -10.84 9.88 25.96
CA ARG A 10 -11.70 10.49 26.97
C ARG A 10 -13.10 10.77 26.44
N LEU A 11 -13.22 11.25 25.19
CA LEU A 11 -14.52 11.44 24.54
C LEU A 11 -15.26 10.10 24.41
N ALA A 12 -14.57 9.04 23.99
CA ALA A 12 -15.15 7.70 23.88
C ALA A 12 -15.67 7.17 25.23
N VAL A 13 -14.87 7.30 26.29
CA VAL A 13 -15.28 6.88 27.64
C VAL A 13 -16.48 7.65 28.17
N LEU A 14 -16.63 8.91 27.76
CA LEU A 14 -17.77 9.76 28.14
C LEU A 14 -19.02 9.54 27.25
N GLY A 15 -18.95 8.66 26.25
CA GLY A 15 -20.06 8.40 25.32
C GLY A 15 -20.38 9.58 24.41
N LEU A 16 -19.39 10.44 24.11
CA LEU A 16 -19.56 11.62 23.25
C LEU A 16 -19.29 11.26 21.79
N ASP A 17 -20.00 10.26 21.27
CA ASP A 17 -19.74 9.65 19.97
C ASP A 17 -19.87 10.62 18.81
N ASP A 18 -20.82 11.53 18.85
CA ASP A 18 -20.98 12.59 17.83
C ASP A 18 -19.75 13.51 17.75
N GLN A 19 -19.11 13.80 18.89
CA GLN A 19 -17.89 14.59 18.92
C GLN A 19 -16.67 13.82 18.38
N ILE A 20 -16.66 12.52 18.55
CA ILE A 20 -15.65 11.64 17.98
C ILE A 20 -15.81 11.55 16.48
N ALA A 21 -17.01 11.18 16.02
CA ALA A 21 -17.33 10.98 14.62
C ALA A 21 -17.14 12.26 13.80
N GLY A 22 -17.53 13.41 14.34
CA GLY A 22 -17.40 14.71 13.65
C GLY A 22 -16.03 15.36 13.73
N HIS A 23 -15.05 14.77 14.44
CA HIS A 23 -13.77 15.44 14.68
C HIS A 23 -12.76 15.23 13.54
N PRO A 24 -12.28 16.30 12.86
CA PRO A 24 -11.37 16.17 11.72
C PRO A 24 -10.07 15.39 11.98
N TRP A 25 -9.58 15.36 13.22
CA TRP A 25 -8.34 14.66 13.57
C TRP A 25 -8.39 13.15 13.31
N VAL A 26 -9.57 12.56 13.28
CA VAL A 26 -9.75 11.15 12.89
C VAL A 26 -9.11 10.86 11.54
N TRP A 27 -9.15 11.82 10.63
CA TRP A 27 -8.54 11.74 9.31
C TRP A 27 -7.07 12.20 9.26
N MET A 28 -6.58 12.86 10.30
CA MET A 28 -5.16 13.21 10.45
C MET A 28 -4.33 12.06 10.99
N CYS A 29 -4.97 11.04 11.56
CA CYS A 29 -4.29 9.87 12.08
C CYS A 29 -3.71 9.02 10.94
N SER A 30 -2.40 8.81 10.91
CA SER A 30 -1.74 7.93 9.94
C SER A 30 -1.88 6.44 10.26
N MET A 31 -2.54 6.10 11.36
CA MET A 31 -2.68 4.72 11.88
C MET A 31 -1.34 4.03 12.14
N CYS A 32 -0.29 4.76 12.48
CA CYS A 32 1.05 4.24 12.75
C CYS A 32 1.16 3.40 14.04
N MET A 33 0.09 3.23 14.78
CA MET A 33 -0.05 2.41 16.00
C MET A 33 0.83 2.84 17.19
N ARG A 34 1.61 3.92 17.10
CA ARG A 34 2.49 4.37 18.21
C ARG A 34 1.74 4.59 19.52
N CYS A 35 0.56 5.23 19.47
CA CYS A 35 -0.29 5.46 20.65
C CYS A 35 -0.84 4.15 21.23
N THR A 36 -1.15 3.15 20.39
CA THR A 36 -1.56 1.80 20.82
C THR A 36 -0.41 1.09 21.55
N HIS A 37 0.80 1.08 20.97
CA HIS A 37 1.97 0.45 21.57
C HIS A 37 2.43 1.13 22.87
N ALA A 38 2.26 2.46 22.96
CA ALA A 38 2.61 3.23 24.14
C ALA A 38 1.52 3.19 25.25
N CYS A 39 0.35 2.62 24.97
CA CYS A 39 -0.76 2.62 25.92
C CYS A 39 -0.53 1.61 27.05
N PRO A 40 -0.39 2.06 28.33
CA PRO A 40 -0.18 1.15 29.45
C PRO A 40 -1.39 0.27 29.75
N MET A 41 -2.57 0.64 29.22
CA MET A 41 -3.83 -0.10 29.36
C MET A 41 -4.07 -1.09 28.22
N GLY A 42 -3.17 -1.19 27.24
CA GLY A 42 -3.31 -2.08 26.10
C GLY A 42 -4.47 -1.72 25.14
N ILE A 43 -4.93 -0.47 25.13
CA ILE A 43 -6.04 -0.04 24.30
C ILE A 43 -5.57 0.10 22.85
N ASN A 44 -6.28 -0.54 21.92
CA ASN A 44 -6.03 -0.41 20.50
C ASN A 44 -6.66 0.88 19.94
N ILE A 45 -5.90 1.98 20.02
CA ILE A 45 -6.35 3.30 19.57
C ILE A 45 -6.49 3.34 18.04
N GLY A 46 -5.66 2.61 17.32
CA GLY A 46 -5.77 2.51 15.85
C GLY A 46 -7.11 1.89 15.41
N ALA A 47 -7.55 0.81 16.06
CA ALA A 47 -8.85 0.21 15.81
C ALA A 47 -10.00 1.17 16.12
N MET A 48 -9.91 1.92 17.21
CA MET A 48 -10.93 2.93 17.55
C MET A 48 -11.02 4.04 16.49
N VAL A 49 -9.88 4.48 15.95
CA VAL A 49 -9.86 5.46 14.85
C VAL A 49 -10.50 4.87 13.59
N TYR A 50 -10.21 3.62 13.29
CA TYR A 50 -10.79 2.90 12.17
C TYR A 50 -12.32 2.84 12.27
N GLU A 51 -12.86 2.45 13.42
CA GLU A 51 -14.30 2.43 13.68
C GLU A 51 -14.93 3.83 13.58
N ALA A 52 -14.24 4.86 14.10
CA ALA A 52 -14.71 6.24 13.98
C ALA A 52 -14.79 6.70 12.51
N ARG A 53 -13.87 6.26 11.64
CA ARG A 53 -13.93 6.52 10.19
C ARG A 53 -15.09 5.80 9.52
N ASN A 54 -15.42 4.60 9.98
CA ASN A 54 -16.58 3.83 9.47
C ASN A 54 -17.91 4.53 9.69
N LEU A 55 -18.02 5.38 10.71
CA LEU A 55 -19.22 6.18 10.96
C LEU A 55 -19.47 7.27 9.90
N TRP A 56 -18.45 7.64 9.14
CA TRP A 56 -18.59 8.65 8.09
C TRP A 56 -19.19 8.04 6.82
N PRO A 57 -20.23 8.66 6.23
CA PRO A 57 -20.69 8.31 4.89
C PRO A 57 -19.51 8.38 3.89
N ARG A 58 -19.45 7.43 2.97
CA ARG A 58 -18.30 7.30 2.06
C ARG A 58 -18.03 8.58 1.26
N ASP A 59 -19.08 9.25 0.81
CA ASP A 59 -19.01 10.50 0.03
C ASP A 59 -18.52 11.72 0.83
N GLN A 60 -18.55 11.64 2.17
CA GLN A 60 -18.07 12.67 3.08
C GLN A 60 -16.62 12.42 3.56
N ARG A 61 -16.04 11.26 3.23
CA ARG A 61 -14.64 10.94 3.55
C ARG A 61 -13.69 11.81 2.74
N PRO A 62 -12.41 11.97 3.15
CA PRO A 62 -11.45 12.85 2.47
C PRO A 62 -11.30 12.50 0.98
N LYS A 63 -11.58 13.48 0.12
CA LYS A 63 -11.67 13.28 -1.34
C LYS A 63 -10.37 12.77 -1.97
N GLY A 64 -9.21 13.18 -1.44
CA GLY A 64 -7.92 12.72 -1.96
C GLY A 64 -7.73 11.22 -1.76
N ILE A 65 -7.97 10.72 -0.54
CA ILE A 65 -7.84 9.28 -0.24
C ILE A 65 -8.93 8.48 -0.95
N LEU A 66 -10.15 9.03 -1.02
CA LEU A 66 -11.26 8.43 -1.75
C LEU A 66 -10.92 8.26 -3.23
N GLY A 67 -10.37 9.30 -3.86
CA GLY A 67 -9.94 9.25 -5.26
C GLY A 67 -8.87 8.20 -5.52
N SER A 68 -7.89 8.07 -4.63
CA SER A 68 -6.85 7.04 -4.72
C SER A 68 -7.41 5.61 -4.56
N CYS A 69 -8.34 5.42 -3.62
CA CYS A 69 -9.04 4.14 -3.45
C CYS A 69 -9.86 3.79 -4.71
N ASP A 70 -10.62 4.73 -5.24
CA ASP A 70 -11.42 4.53 -6.46
C ASP A 70 -10.53 4.24 -7.67
N MET A 71 -9.36 4.86 -7.75
CA MET A 71 -8.38 4.60 -8.81
C MET A 71 -7.85 3.17 -8.73
N ALA A 72 -7.43 2.72 -7.54
CA ALA A 72 -6.98 1.35 -7.31
C ALA A 72 -8.04 0.30 -7.66
N LEU A 73 -9.32 0.60 -7.41
CA LEU A 73 -10.43 -0.29 -7.75
C LEU A 73 -10.73 -0.37 -9.26
N ARG A 74 -10.46 0.69 -10.01
CA ARG A 74 -10.74 0.75 -11.46
C ARG A 74 -9.65 0.11 -12.29
N ASN A 75 -8.42 0.03 -11.77
CA ASN A 75 -7.28 -0.53 -12.45
C ASN A 75 -7.06 -1.99 -12.07
N SER A 76 -6.88 -2.84 -13.07
CA SER A 76 -6.47 -4.24 -12.86
C SER A 76 -5.10 -4.36 -12.18
N SER A 77 -4.22 -3.37 -12.38
CA SER A 77 -2.94 -3.25 -11.67
C SER A 77 -3.09 -3.06 -10.15
N GLY A 78 -4.23 -2.52 -9.69
CA GLY A 78 -4.43 -2.11 -8.30
C GLY A 78 -3.76 -0.78 -7.93
N SER A 79 -3.21 -0.06 -8.92
CA SER A 79 -2.48 1.19 -8.70
C SER A 79 -3.41 2.32 -8.26
N ALA A 80 -3.10 2.94 -7.13
CA ALA A 80 -3.79 4.12 -6.62
C ALA A 80 -3.46 5.41 -7.39
N MET A 81 -2.47 5.37 -8.27
CA MET A 81 -2.06 6.49 -9.14
C MET A 81 -2.48 6.29 -10.60
N GLY A 82 -3.20 5.22 -10.91
CA GLY A 82 -3.72 4.96 -12.24
C GLY A 82 -2.71 4.40 -13.23
N ILE A 83 -1.57 3.92 -12.77
CA ILE A 83 -0.56 3.27 -13.62
C ILE A 83 -1.13 1.95 -14.13
N SER A 84 -1.21 1.80 -15.44
CA SER A 84 -1.72 0.60 -16.08
C SER A 84 -0.73 -0.57 -15.99
N GLU A 85 -1.15 -1.75 -16.43
CA GLU A 85 -0.29 -2.93 -16.54
C GLU A 85 0.86 -2.68 -17.52
N ASP A 86 0.57 -2.08 -18.67
CA ASP A 86 1.55 -1.81 -19.71
C ASP A 86 2.52 -0.67 -19.32
N ASP A 87 2.02 0.39 -18.67
CA ASP A 87 2.86 1.48 -18.17
C ASP A 87 3.84 0.97 -17.10
N PHE A 88 3.40 0.06 -16.24
CA PHE A 88 4.26 -0.52 -15.21
C PHE A 88 5.39 -1.36 -15.82
N GLU A 89 5.08 -2.19 -16.80
CA GLU A 89 6.08 -2.97 -17.52
C GLU A 89 7.08 -2.06 -18.23
N TRP A 90 6.58 -1.03 -18.93
CA TRP A 90 7.41 -0.05 -19.61
C TRP A 90 8.39 0.65 -18.64
N VAL A 91 7.92 1.10 -17.47
CA VAL A 91 8.78 1.73 -16.46
C VAL A 91 9.87 0.78 -15.97
N ILE A 92 9.56 -0.50 -15.77
CA ILE A 92 10.55 -1.51 -15.38
C ILE A 92 11.61 -1.68 -16.45
N GLU A 93 11.20 -1.77 -17.72
CA GLU A 93 12.12 -1.94 -18.84
C GLU A 93 13.04 -0.72 -19.02
N ASP A 94 12.49 0.49 -18.93
CA ASP A 94 13.23 1.75 -19.03
C ASP A 94 14.32 1.86 -17.95
N ILE A 95 13.95 1.59 -16.69
CA ILE A 95 14.92 1.60 -15.58
C ILE A 95 16.01 0.53 -15.76
N LEU A 96 15.63 -0.66 -16.22
CA LEU A 96 16.60 -1.75 -16.45
C LEU A 96 17.58 -1.38 -17.57
N GLU A 97 17.10 -0.77 -18.65
CA GLU A 97 17.94 -0.32 -19.76
C GLU A 97 18.94 0.73 -19.27
N GLU A 98 18.47 1.79 -18.58
CA GLU A 98 19.33 2.82 -18.02
C GLU A 98 20.40 2.24 -17.07
N VAL A 99 20.00 1.37 -16.15
CA VAL A 99 20.93 0.76 -15.17
C VAL A 99 21.99 -0.12 -15.88
N ARG A 100 21.60 -0.89 -16.89
CA ARG A 100 22.50 -1.77 -17.64
C ARG A 100 23.50 -0.97 -18.50
N GLU A 101 23.07 0.15 -19.06
CA GLU A 101 23.92 1.02 -19.87
C GLU A 101 24.90 1.84 -19.02
N THR A 102 24.42 2.40 -17.91
CA THR A 102 25.21 3.34 -17.09
C THR A 102 26.06 2.65 -16.04
N GLN A 103 25.72 1.41 -15.65
CA GLN A 103 26.35 0.69 -14.53
C GLN A 103 26.83 -0.70 -14.95
N PRO A 104 28.06 -0.86 -15.47
CA PRO A 104 28.59 -2.12 -16.04
C PRO A 104 28.50 -3.34 -15.12
N ALA A 105 28.53 -3.11 -13.79
CA ALA A 105 28.40 -4.18 -12.80
C ALA A 105 27.00 -4.83 -12.77
N TRP A 106 26.00 -4.18 -13.36
CA TRP A 106 24.60 -4.59 -13.32
C TRP A 106 24.02 -4.99 -14.70
N LYS A 107 24.88 -5.35 -15.65
CA LYS A 107 24.45 -5.78 -17.00
C LYS A 107 23.45 -6.94 -16.99
N GLU A 108 23.59 -7.84 -16.01
CA GLU A 108 22.73 -9.02 -15.86
C GLU A 108 21.56 -8.78 -14.88
N LEU A 109 21.35 -7.54 -14.43
CA LEU A 109 20.24 -7.23 -13.54
C LEU A 109 18.91 -7.53 -14.23
N GLN A 110 18.00 -8.16 -13.50
CA GLN A 110 16.66 -8.50 -13.96
C GLN A 110 15.62 -8.04 -12.94
N ALA A 111 14.47 -7.61 -13.45
CA ALA A 111 13.25 -7.39 -12.69
C ALA A 111 12.11 -8.16 -13.38
N PRO A 112 11.94 -9.44 -13.07
CA PRO A 112 11.01 -10.29 -13.77
C PRO A 112 9.56 -9.87 -13.54
N VAL A 113 8.77 -9.87 -14.61
CA VAL A 113 7.32 -9.63 -14.60
C VAL A 113 6.62 -10.89 -15.10
N ASP A 114 5.55 -11.29 -14.45
CA ASP A 114 4.72 -12.46 -14.78
C ASP A 114 5.50 -13.79 -14.90
N LYS A 115 6.62 -13.92 -14.17
CA LYS A 115 7.39 -15.17 -14.12
C LYS A 115 6.62 -16.23 -13.31
N LYS A 116 6.13 -17.26 -13.99
CA LYS A 116 5.43 -18.37 -13.35
C LYS A 116 6.37 -19.22 -12.50
N GLY A 117 5.87 -19.62 -11.33
CA GLY A 117 6.57 -20.51 -10.41
C GLY A 117 7.66 -19.82 -9.57
N ALA A 118 7.79 -18.51 -9.64
CA ALA A 118 8.67 -17.75 -8.76
C ALA A 118 8.28 -17.97 -7.29
N TYR A 119 9.25 -18.00 -6.40
CA TYR A 119 8.99 -18.23 -4.99
C TYR A 119 8.32 -17.03 -4.33
N TYR A 120 8.80 -15.81 -4.61
CA TYR A 120 8.26 -14.59 -4.06
C TYR A 120 7.47 -13.80 -5.10
N PHE A 121 6.28 -13.36 -4.71
CA PHE A 121 5.53 -12.31 -5.39
C PHE A 121 5.87 -10.97 -4.72
N LEU A 122 6.37 -10.02 -5.50
CA LEU A 122 6.70 -8.69 -5.00
C LEU A 122 5.58 -7.70 -5.35
N SER A 123 5.02 -7.03 -4.35
CA SER A 123 4.16 -5.87 -4.57
C SER A 123 4.96 -4.57 -4.55
N GLN A 124 4.41 -3.57 -5.19
CA GLN A 124 5.05 -2.27 -5.36
C GLN A 124 4.11 -1.16 -4.93
N ASN A 125 4.66 -0.12 -4.33
CA ASN A 125 3.93 1.13 -4.08
C ASN A 125 3.82 1.90 -5.41
N SER A 126 2.64 2.44 -5.74
CA SER A 126 2.41 3.18 -6.98
C SER A 126 3.22 4.48 -7.08
N ARG A 127 3.67 5.04 -5.97
CA ARG A 127 4.47 6.26 -5.95
C ARG A 127 5.81 6.06 -6.67
N GLU A 128 6.46 4.94 -6.44
CA GLU A 128 7.79 4.68 -7.01
C GLU A 128 7.74 4.62 -8.54
N PRO A 129 6.99 3.74 -9.19
CA PRO A 129 6.95 3.74 -10.65
C PRO A 129 6.35 5.01 -11.26
N GLY A 130 5.55 5.78 -10.50
CA GLY A 130 4.90 6.97 -11.01
C GLY A 130 5.65 8.29 -10.80
N ILE A 131 6.47 8.40 -9.75
CA ILE A 131 7.10 9.67 -9.34
C ILE A 131 8.59 9.52 -9.04
N GLU A 132 9.01 8.38 -8.50
CA GLU A 132 10.37 8.12 -8.01
C GLU A 132 10.90 6.79 -8.58
N PRO A 133 10.89 6.59 -9.92
CA PRO A 133 11.24 5.30 -10.53
C PRO A 133 12.66 4.84 -10.20
N GLU A 134 13.58 5.75 -9.96
CA GLU A 134 14.96 5.49 -9.56
C GLU A 134 15.07 4.70 -8.24
N GLU A 135 14.06 4.78 -7.38
CA GLU A 135 14.02 4.04 -6.10
C GLU A 135 13.71 2.54 -6.27
N MET A 136 13.33 2.09 -7.47
CA MET A 136 13.03 0.68 -7.73
C MET A 136 14.29 -0.16 -7.90
N ALA A 137 15.28 0.31 -8.65
CA ALA A 137 16.50 -0.42 -8.97
C ALA A 137 17.34 -0.85 -7.74
N PRO A 138 17.47 -0.05 -6.65
CA PRO A 138 18.17 -0.49 -5.44
C PRO A 138 17.65 -1.80 -4.86
N LEU A 139 16.34 -2.00 -4.80
CA LEU A 139 15.75 -3.24 -4.32
C LEU A 139 16.08 -4.41 -5.26
N TRP A 140 15.97 -4.22 -6.58
CA TRP A 140 16.30 -5.26 -7.55
C TRP A 140 17.75 -5.71 -7.45
N LYS A 141 18.68 -4.78 -7.19
CA LYS A 141 20.11 -5.08 -6.96
C LYS A 141 20.31 -5.93 -5.70
N ILE A 142 19.60 -5.61 -4.61
CA ILE A 142 19.63 -6.41 -3.38
C ILE A 142 19.11 -7.83 -3.65
N LEU A 143 17.97 -7.97 -4.31
CA LEU A 143 17.38 -9.27 -4.64
C LEU A 143 18.28 -10.08 -5.58
N HIS A 144 18.94 -9.42 -6.54
CA HIS A 144 19.90 -10.04 -7.45
C HIS A 144 21.11 -10.59 -6.69
N ILE A 145 21.76 -9.79 -5.82
CA ILE A 145 22.91 -10.24 -5.01
C ILE A 145 22.53 -11.41 -4.10
N ALA A 146 21.33 -11.34 -3.51
CA ALA A 146 20.83 -12.37 -2.61
C ALA A 146 20.38 -13.65 -3.34
N GLY A 147 20.36 -13.66 -4.67
CA GLY A 147 19.93 -14.81 -5.48
C GLY A 147 18.46 -15.18 -5.24
N VAL A 148 17.61 -14.20 -4.97
CA VAL A 148 16.19 -14.40 -4.64
C VAL A 148 15.39 -14.70 -5.91
N ASP A 149 14.59 -15.76 -5.86
CA ASP A 149 13.65 -16.10 -6.93
C ASP A 149 12.31 -15.36 -6.70
N TRP A 150 12.08 -14.31 -7.48
CA TRP A 150 10.94 -13.41 -7.31
C TRP A 150 10.35 -12.94 -8.63
N THR A 151 9.18 -12.35 -8.58
CA THR A 151 8.53 -11.71 -9.73
C THR A 151 7.57 -10.60 -9.29
N TYR A 152 7.40 -9.61 -10.14
CA TYR A 152 6.19 -8.78 -10.17
C TYR A 152 5.09 -9.51 -10.95
N SER A 153 3.86 -9.00 -10.86
CA SER A 153 2.81 -9.25 -11.84
C SER A 153 2.41 -7.94 -12.50
N LYS A 154 1.98 -7.96 -13.75
CA LYS A 154 1.33 -6.81 -14.38
C LYS A 154 0.00 -6.49 -13.70
N ARG A 155 -0.77 -7.52 -13.37
CA ARG A 155 -2.02 -7.43 -12.64
C ARG A 155 -1.78 -7.48 -11.13
N GLY A 156 -2.43 -6.58 -10.38
CA GLY A 156 -2.44 -6.64 -8.92
C GLY A 156 -1.10 -6.33 -8.24
N TRP A 157 -0.16 -5.70 -8.91
CA TRP A 157 1.13 -5.30 -8.32
C TRP A 157 0.99 -4.16 -7.32
N GLY A 158 -0.03 -3.29 -7.50
CA GLY A 158 -0.25 -2.13 -6.65
C GLY A 158 -0.85 -2.53 -5.31
N GLY A 159 0.00 -2.88 -4.36
CA GLY A 159 -0.41 -3.27 -3.02
C GLY A 159 -0.84 -2.08 -2.15
N GLU A 160 -1.69 -1.19 -2.60
CA GLU A 160 -2.07 0.04 -1.91
C GLU A 160 -3.06 -0.16 -0.76
N ASN A 161 -2.92 0.62 0.29
CA ASN A 161 -3.76 0.55 1.49
C ASN A 161 -4.71 1.75 1.68
N TYR A 162 -4.94 2.55 0.65
CA TYR A 162 -5.84 3.71 0.72
C TYR A 162 -7.27 3.35 1.13
N CYS A 163 -7.77 2.20 0.65
CA CYS A 163 -9.10 1.71 1.02
C CYS A 163 -9.17 1.33 2.51
N MET A 164 -8.08 0.77 3.07
CA MET A 164 -7.96 0.53 4.51
C MET A 164 -7.95 1.85 5.29
N PHE A 165 -7.21 2.87 4.83
CA PHE A 165 -7.23 4.19 5.46
C PHE A 165 -8.60 4.88 5.41
N LEU A 166 -9.38 4.59 4.38
CA LEU A 166 -10.77 5.05 4.30
C LEU A 166 -11.70 4.32 5.27
N ALA A 167 -11.27 3.21 5.87
CA ALA A 167 -12.14 2.25 6.54
C ALA A 167 -13.25 1.73 5.60
N ASP A 168 -12.90 1.44 4.34
CA ASP A 168 -13.78 0.87 3.33
C ASP A 168 -13.38 -0.60 3.10
N ASP A 169 -13.90 -1.48 3.97
CA ASP A 169 -13.57 -2.90 3.99
C ASP A 169 -13.87 -3.60 2.67
N GLN A 170 -15.00 -3.26 2.04
CA GLN A 170 -15.39 -3.89 0.78
C GLN A 170 -14.43 -3.53 -0.35
N SER A 171 -14.02 -2.28 -0.42
CA SER A 171 -13.04 -1.81 -1.41
C SER A 171 -11.66 -2.38 -1.11
N TRP A 172 -11.26 -2.42 0.15
CA TRP A 172 -9.98 -3.00 0.56
C TRP A 172 -9.90 -4.49 0.27
N GLU A 173 -10.95 -5.24 0.56
CA GLU A 173 -11.04 -6.67 0.20
C GLU A 173 -10.84 -6.90 -1.30
N LYS A 174 -11.49 -6.09 -2.15
CA LYS A 174 -11.36 -6.24 -3.61
C LYS A 174 -9.93 -5.99 -4.10
N VAL A 175 -9.28 -4.91 -3.64
CA VAL A 175 -7.89 -4.60 -4.02
C VAL A 175 -6.94 -5.69 -3.54
N THR A 176 -7.05 -6.10 -2.28
CA THR A 176 -6.21 -7.15 -1.70
C THR A 176 -6.43 -8.51 -2.38
N ARG A 177 -7.67 -8.86 -2.67
CA ARG A 177 -8.02 -10.09 -3.38
C ARG A 177 -7.39 -10.12 -4.77
N ASN A 178 -7.45 -9.03 -5.52
CA ASN A 178 -6.80 -8.92 -6.83
C ASN A 178 -5.30 -9.22 -6.77
N THR A 179 -4.60 -8.67 -5.78
CA THR A 179 -3.17 -8.93 -5.56
C THR A 179 -2.90 -10.41 -5.20
N ILE A 180 -3.68 -10.97 -4.29
CA ILE A 180 -3.52 -12.37 -3.86
C ILE A 180 -3.82 -13.34 -5.01
N GLU A 181 -4.88 -13.11 -5.78
CA GLU A 181 -5.23 -13.93 -6.94
C GLU A 181 -4.12 -13.90 -7.99
N SER A 182 -3.54 -12.72 -8.27
CA SER A 182 -2.40 -12.60 -9.19
C SER A 182 -1.18 -13.41 -8.73
N ALA A 183 -0.85 -13.35 -7.43
CA ALA A 183 0.22 -14.17 -6.85
C ALA A 183 -0.04 -15.68 -6.96
N MET A 184 -1.29 -16.09 -6.75
CA MET A 184 -1.72 -17.49 -6.86
C MET A 184 -1.70 -17.99 -8.32
N GLU A 185 -2.16 -17.19 -9.28
CA GLU A 185 -2.14 -17.49 -10.70
C GLU A 185 -0.72 -17.70 -11.25
N LEU A 186 0.25 -16.94 -10.70
CA LEU A 186 1.67 -17.12 -11.00
C LEU A 186 2.30 -18.30 -10.27
N GLY A 187 1.61 -18.88 -9.28
CA GLY A 187 2.11 -20.00 -8.48
C GLY A 187 3.15 -19.62 -7.44
N CYS A 188 3.20 -18.35 -7.05
CA CYS A 188 4.08 -17.86 -6.00
C CYS A 188 3.74 -18.43 -4.63
N LYS A 189 4.73 -18.55 -3.75
CA LYS A 189 4.56 -19.15 -2.41
C LYS A 189 4.51 -18.11 -1.30
N VAL A 190 5.20 -17.00 -1.47
CA VAL A 190 5.34 -15.95 -0.46
C VAL A 190 5.05 -14.60 -1.09
N TYR A 191 4.24 -13.82 -0.40
CA TYR A 191 4.01 -12.43 -0.73
C TYR A 191 5.06 -11.54 -0.02
N LEU A 192 5.79 -10.77 -0.80
CA LEU A 192 6.78 -9.80 -0.32
C LEU A 192 6.22 -8.40 -0.54
N ASP A 193 5.79 -7.77 0.54
CA ASP A 193 5.29 -6.41 0.51
C ASP A 193 6.43 -5.42 0.69
N ARG A 194 6.65 -4.57 -0.32
CA ARG A 194 7.65 -3.50 -0.23
C ARG A 194 7.12 -2.25 0.47
N LYS A 195 5.88 -2.20 0.82
CA LYS A 195 5.35 -1.04 1.52
C LYS A 195 6.14 -0.79 2.80
N SER A 196 6.52 0.45 3.00
CA SER A 196 7.05 0.87 4.28
C SER A 196 6.01 0.58 5.36
N VAL A 197 6.36 -0.31 6.26
CA VAL A 197 5.64 -0.46 7.51
C VAL A 197 5.88 0.82 8.28
N VAL A 198 4.86 1.65 8.38
CA VAL A 198 4.90 2.85 9.21
C VAL A 198 4.74 2.47 10.68
#